data_b8895b072e1db9ccc16f93780eca924a
#
_entry.id   b8895b072e1db9ccc16f93780eca924a
#
_cell.length_a   1.000
_cell.length_b   1.000
_cell.length_c   1.000
_cell.angle_alpha   90.00
_cell.angle_beta   90.00
_cell.angle_gamma   90.00
#
_symmetry.space_group_name_H-M   'P 1'
#
loop_
_entity.id
_entity.type
_entity.pdbx_description
1 polymer ?
#
loop_
_entity_poly.entity_id
_entity_poly.type
_entity_poly.pdbx_seq_one_letter_code
_entity_poly.pdbx_strand_id
1 'polypeptide(L)'
;GVELVYVPFCYDAFVFMVNEKNPVTSLTAQQIRQIYTGQYSSWKALGGESQKLYAYQRPHGSGSQTAMEEMVMQGLELQAEENYISIGMDAAVRQIGNYDNGIGAIGYSYLYYVNKLVESSGIRVLAINGIAPTTENLQSGIYPYTVNYYAVYRKGDSNTEAFVNWLISDAGQLAV
;
A
#
# COMPACT_ATOMS: atom_id res chain seq x y z
N GLY A 1 -32.90 6.18 -11.56
CA GLY A 1 -31.45 6.28 -11.41
C GLY A 1 -30.74 5.40 -12.40
N VAL A 2 -29.48 5.66 -12.70
CA VAL A 2 -28.65 4.81 -13.55
C VAL A 2 -28.13 3.67 -12.70
N GLU A 3 -28.36 2.42 -13.12
CA GLU A 3 -27.77 1.24 -12.48
C GLU A 3 -26.34 1.01 -13.01
N LEU A 4 -25.37 0.85 -12.11
CA LEU A 4 -23.97 0.61 -12.44
C LEU A 4 -23.61 -0.86 -12.17
N VAL A 5 -22.79 -1.42 -13.04
CA VAL A 5 -22.19 -2.75 -12.90
C VAL A 5 -20.72 -2.57 -12.51
N TYR A 6 -20.26 -3.33 -11.52
CA TYR A 6 -18.88 -3.32 -11.02
C TYR A 6 -18.27 -4.70 -11.27
N VAL A 7 -17.24 -4.76 -12.08
CA VAL A 7 -16.55 -6.01 -12.42
C VAL A 7 -15.09 -5.90 -11.99
N PRO A 8 -14.63 -6.71 -11.03
CA PRO A 8 -13.20 -6.72 -10.67
C PRO A 8 -12.40 -7.31 -11.84
N PHE A 9 -11.30 -6.67 -12.23
CA PHE A 9 -10.49 -7.12 -13.36
C PHE A 9 -9.01 -7.31 -13.04
N CYS A 10 -8.50 -6.66 -12.02
CA CYS A 10 -7.16 -6.91 -11.49
C CYS A 10 -7.08 -6.55 -10.01
N TYR A 11 -5.99 -6.96 -9.36
CA TYR A 11 -5.70 -6.59 -7.98
C TYR A 11 -4.30 -6.06 -7.83
N ASP A 12 -4.12 -5.28 -6.77
CA ASP A 12 -2.84 -4.78 -6.30
C ASP A 12 -2.72 -5.06 -4.80
N ALA A 13 -1.55 -4.88 -4.25
CA ALA A 13 -1.33 -4.91 -2.81
C ALA A 13 -1.15 -3.50 -2.26
N PHE A 14 -1.83 -3.18 -1.16
CA PHE A 14 -1.47 -2.04 -0.34
C PHE A 14 -0.33 -2.47 0.59
N VAL A 15 0.83 -1.83 0.45
CA VAL A 15 2.08 -2.28 1.06
C VAL A 15 2.70 -1.21 1.94
N PHE A 16 3.50 -1.66 2.91
CA PHE A 16 4.36 -0.81 3.73
C PHE A 16 5.81 -0.97 3.30
N MET A 17 6.54 0.13 3.33
CA MET A 17 7.93 0.19 2.89
C MET A 17 8.80 0.90 3.91
N VAL A 18 10.03 0.43 4.02
CA VAL A 18 11.10 0.98 4.86
C VAL A 18 12.37 1.10 4.04
N ASN A 19 13.37 1.80 4.56
CA ASN A 19 14.70 1.79 3.96
C ASN A 19 15.28 0.36 3.96
N GLU A 20 15.98 -0.04 2.91
CA GLU A 20 16.59 -1.37 2.79
C GLU A 20 17.58 -1.71 3.93
N LYS A 21 18.20 -0.67 4.52
CA LYS A 21 19.12 -0.80 5.66
C LYS A 21 18.41 -1.02 7.01
N ASN A 22 17.09 -0.80 7.06
CA ASN A 22 16.32 -1.14 8.25
C ASN A 22 16.24 -2.67 8.38
N PRO A 23 16.66 -3.27 9.52
CA PRO A 23 16.69 -4.73 9.66
C PRO A 23 15.30 -5.38 9.77
N VAL A 24 14.25 -4.60 10.02
CA VAL A 24 12.88 -5.13 10.12
C VAL A 24 12.36 -5.52 8.74
N THR A 25 11.93 -6.77 8.60
CA THR A 25 11.43 -7.33 7.34
C THR A 25 9.93 -7.65 7.36
N SER A 26 9.34 -7.68 8.56
CA SER A 26 7.92 -7.97 8.75
C SER A 26 7.38 -7.23 9.96
N LEU A 27 6.12 -6.80 9.87
CA LEU A 27 5.34 -6.25 10.98
C LEU A 27 3.98 -6.95 11.03
N THR A 28 3.40 -7.03 12.23
CA THR A 28 2.00 -7.43 12.32
C THR A 28 1.08 -6.24 11.96
N ALA A 29 -0.14 -6.55 11.51
CA ALA A 29 -1.16 -5.52 11.28
C ALA A 29 -1.42 -4.65 12.53
N GLN A 30 -1.33 -5.25 13.72
CA GLN A 30 -1.45 -4.54 14.98
C GLN A 30 -0.27 -3.58 15.22
N GLN A 31 0.97 -4.02 14.98
CA GLN A 31 2.14 -3.15 15.10
C GLN A 31 2.07 -1.96 14.15
N ILE A 32 1.59 -2.16 12.92
CA ILE A 32 1.37 -1.06 11.98
C ILE A 32 0.37 -0.05 12.54
N ARG A 33 -0.78 -0.50 13.03
CA ARG A 33 -1.75 0.40 13.67
C ARG A 33 -1.15 1.15 14.86
N GLN A 34 -0.36 0.47 15.69
CA GLN A 34 0.31 1.09 16.84
C GLN A 34 1.38 2.11 16.44
N ILE A 35 2.09 1.88 15.32
CA ILE A 35 3.01 2.87 14.74
C ILE A 35 2.23 4.14 14.37
N TYR A 36 1.18 3.99 13.60
CA TYR A 36 0.45 5.13 13.04
C TYR A 36 -0.49 5.83 14.04
N THR A 37 -0.76 5.20 15.18
CA THR A 37 -1.39 5.86 16.35
C THR A 37 -0.36 6.46 17.33
N GLY A 38 0.95 6.39 17.02
CA GLY A 38 2.01 6.99 17.83
C GLY A 38 2.44 6.22 19.06
N GLN A 39 2.02 4.94 19.20
CA GLN A 39 2.41 4.11 20.34
C GLN A 39 3.87 3.65 20.28
N TYR A 40 4.47 3.64 19.09
CA TYR A 40 5.88 3.37 18.89
C TYR A 40 6.61 4.63 18.40
N SER A 41 7.64 5.05 19.12
CA SER A 41 8.52 6.16 18.78
C SER A 41 9.91 5.71 18.29
N SER A 42 10.20 4.42 18.37
CA SER A 42 11.49 3.83 18.00
C SER A 42 11.36 2.45 17.43
N TRP A 43 12.21 2.12 16.46
CA TRP A 43 12.32 0.80 15.85
C TRP A 43 12.81 -0.29 16.81
N LYS A 44 13.50 0.09 17.89
CA LYS A 44 14.02 -0.87 18.88
C LYS A 44 12.96 -1.81 19.43
N ALA A 45 11.76 -1.30 19.70
CA ALA A 45 10.65 -2.09 20.20
C ALA A 45 10.03 -3.05 19.16
N LEU A 46 10.39 -2.89 17.88
CA LEU A 46 9.91 -3.65 16.74
C LEU A 46 10.99 -4.60 16.16
N GLY A 47 12.10 -4.80 16.89
CA GLY A 47 13.20 -5.66 16.44
C GLY A 47 14.23 -4.95 15.55
N GLY A 48 14.11 -3.66 15.38
CA GLY A 48 15.07 -2.82 14.68
C GLY A 48 16.13 -2.23 15.61
N GLU A 49 16.96 -1.34 15.06
CA GLU A 49 17.97 -0.62 15.81
C GLU A 49 17.36 0.51 16.67
N SER A 50 18.18 1.12 17.56
CA SER A 50 17.76 2.23 18.41
C SER A 50 17.66 3.54 17.59
N GLN A 51 16.74 3.55 16.64
CA GLN A 51 16.45 4.69 15.77
C GLN A 51 15.04 5.23 16.03
N LYS A 52 14.87 6.56 15.94
CA LYS A 52 13.57 7.19 15.98
C LYS A 52 12.74 6.69 14.78
N LEU A 53 11.45 6.43 15.03
CA LEU A 53 10.51 6.00 14.01
C LEU A 53 9.79 7.23 13.44
N TYR A 54 9.73 7.32 12.11
CA TYR A 54 9.05 8.37 11.35
C TYR A 54 7.97 7.74 10.47
N ALA A 55 6.72 7.88 10.87
CA ALA A 55 5.57 7.32 10.16
C ALA A 55 5.03 8.34 9.14
N TYR A 56 5.46 8.21 7.88
CA TYR A 56 5.00 9.09 6.79
C TYR A 56 3.57 8.77 6.40
N GLN A 57 2.77 9.81 6.22
CA GLN A 57 1.38 9.75 5.78
C GLN A 57 1.23 10.42 4.40
N ARG A 58 0.07 10.22 3.81
CA ARG A 58 -0.33 10.88 2.58
C ARG A 58 -1.36 11.98 2.89
N PRO A 59 -1.52 12.98 2.01
CA PRO A 59 -2.55 13.98 2.20
C PRO A 59 -3.93 13.35 2.28
N HIS A 60 -4.78 13.90 3.14
CA HIS A 60 -6.19 13.52 3.22
C HIS A 60 -6.85 13.60 1.83
N GLY A 61 -7.67 12.60 1.50
CA GLY A 61 -8.32 12.47 0.19
C GLY A 61 -7.47 11.85 -0.91
N SER A 62 -6.19 11.51 -0.68
CA SER A 62 -5.44 10.67 -1.62
C SER A 62 -5.89 9.21 -1.50
N GLY A 63 -5.90 8.46 -2.63
CA GLY A 63 -6.38 7.07 -2.64
C GLY A 63 -5.62 6.15 -1.67
N SER A 64 -4.30 6.34 -1.51
CA SER A 64 -3.51 5.57 -0.55
C SER A 64 -3.77 5.98 0.90
N GLN A 65 -4.14 7.24 1.16
CA GLN A 65 -4.55 7.67 2.49
C GLN A 65 -5.91 7.05 2.85
N THR A 66 -6.87 7.10 1.94
CA THR A 66 -8.19 6.46 2.14
C THR A 66 -8.04 4.96 2.40
N ALA A 67 -7.21 4.26 1.62
CA ALA A 67 -6.92 2.84 1.86
C ALA A 67 -6.30 2.59 3.24
N MET A 68 -5.37 3.46 3.68
CA MET A 68 -4.79 3.39 5.02
C MET A 68 -5.86 3.54 6.10
N GLU A 69 -6.73 4.53 5.99
CA GLU A 69 -7.80 4.82 6.95
C GLU A 69 -8.83 3.69 7.02
N GLU A 70 -9.29 3.20 5.88
CA GLU A 70 -10.37 2.19 5.80
C GLU A 70 -9.89 0.77 6.05
N MET A 71 -8.81 0.34 5.37
CA MET A 71 -8.38 -1.06 5.41
C MET A 71 -7.48 -1.37 6.61
N VAL A 72 -6.60 -0.44 6.97
CA VAL A 72 -5.57 -0.67 7.98
C VAL A 72 -6.01 -0.16 9.34
N MET A 73 -6.40 1.12 9.42
CA MET A 73 -6.73 1.77 10.69
C MET A 73 -8.12 1.40 11.21
N GLN A 74 -9.08 1.13 10.33
CA GLN A 74 -10.42 0.62 10.70
C GLN A 74 -11.11 1.46 11.80
N GLY A 75 -11.08 2.79 11.64
CA GLY A 75 -11.67 3.74 12.58
C GLY A 75 -10.74 4.22 13.69
N LEU A 76 -9.49 3.74 13.76
CA LEU A 76 -8.49 4.35 14.64
C LEU A 76 -7.98 5.65 14.03
N GLU A 77 -7.81 6.68 14.84
CA GLU A 77 -7.27 7.95 14.39
C GLU A 77 -5.76 7.86 14.16
N LEU A 78 -5.33 8.35 13.01
CA LEU A 78 -3.91 8.52 12.70
C LEU A 78 -3.36 9.68 13.53
N GLN A 79 -2.17 9.50 14.11
CA GLN A 79 -1.47 10.60 14.74
C GLN A 79 -0.99 11.57 13.65
N ALA A 80 -1.57 12.77 13.60
CA ALA A 80 -1.16 13.81 12.67
C ALA A 80 0.17 14.42 13.12
N GLU A 81 1.25 14.07 12.43
CA GLU A 81 2.49 14.86 12.47
C GLU A 81 2.63 15.57 11.13
N GLU A 82 2.33 16.88 11.08
CA GLU A 82 2.35 17.72 9.86
C GLU A 82 3.67 17.62 9.09
N ASN A 83 4.77 17.34 9.79
CA ASN A 83 6.12 17.24 9.22
C ASN A 83 6.39 15.94 8.42
N TYR A 84 5.49 14.96 8.47
CA TYR A 84 5.67 13.65 7.83
C TYR A 84 4.60 13.36 6.80
N ILE A 85 4.03 14.40 6.19
CA ILE A 85 3.08 14.26 5.09
C ILE A 85 3.83 14.31 3.75
N SER A 86 3.72 13.24 2.98
CA SER A 86 4.32 13.13 1.66
C SER A 86 3.30 13.49 0.57
N ILE A 87 3.56 14.58 -0.17
CA ILE A 87 2.61 15.15 -1.16
C ILE A 87 2.46 14.26 -2.41
N GLY A 88 3.49 13.50 -2.80
CA GLY A 88 3.47 12.59 -3.94
C GLY A 88 3.81 11.16 -3.56
N MET A 89 3.39 10.14 -4.33
CA MET A 89 3.79 8.75 -4.08
C MET A 89 5.30 8.55 -4.28
N ASP A 90 5.87 9.20 -5.29
CA ASP A 90 7.31 9.25 -5.53
C ASP A 90 8.08 9.96 -4.42
N ALA A 91 7.48 10.99 -3.80
CA ALA A 91 8.06 11.68 -2.66
C ALA A 91 8.16 10.75 -1.45
N ALA A 92 7.13 9.95 -1.15
CA ALA A 92 7.18 8.96 -0.06
C ALA A 92 8.33 7.95 -0.25
N VAL A 93 8.47 7.41 -1.47
CA VAL A 93 9.54 6.47 -1.81
C VAL A 93 10.92 7.12 -1.65
N ARG A 94 11.12 8.32 -2.15
CA ARG A 94 12.40 9.05 -2.03
C ARG A 94 12.75 9.42 -0.59
N GLN A 95 11.76 9.82 0.20
CA GLN A 95 11.96 10.16 1.61
C GLN A 95 12.40 8.96 2.43
N ILE A 96 11.92 7.77 2.11
CA ILE A 96 12.30 6.52 2.78
C ILE A 96 13.65 6.02 2.29
N GLY A 97 13.92 6.08 0.98
CA GLY A 97 15.13 5.52 0.37
C GLY A 97 16.38 6.38 0.55
N ASN A 98 16.29 7.67 0.31
CA ASN A 98 17.45 8.53 0.03
C ASN A 98 17.68 9.71 1.02
N TYR A 99 16.82 9.93 2.02
CA TYR A 99 16.94 11.04 2.96
C TYR A 99 17.67 10.62 4.24
N ASP A 100 18.27 11.61 4.96
CA ASP A 100 19.04 11.41 6.21
C ASP A 100 18.25 10.65 7.30
N ASN A 101 16.92 10.73 7.29
CA ASN A 101 16.04 10.00 8.19
C ASN A 101 15.50 8.69 7.59
N GLY A 102 15.95 8.29 6.39
CA GLY A 102 15.40 7.18 5.64
C GLY A 102 15.36 5.86 6.42
N ILE A 103 16.42 5.54 7.18
CA ILE A 103 16.49 4.30 7.97
C ILE A 103 15.39 4.22 9.04
N GLY A 104 14.99 5.35 9.61
CA GLY A 104 13.91 5.42 10.60
C GLY A 104 12.51 5.55 10.02
N ALA A 105 12.38 5.75 8.70
CA ALA A 105 11.11 6.02 8.05
C ALA A 105 10.32 4.74 7.73
N ILE A 106 9.00 4.84 7.87
CA ILE A 106 8.02 3.90 7.30
C ILE A 106 6.98 4.68 6.52
N GLY A 107 6.54 4.15 5.39
CA GLY A 107 5.45 4.70 4.59
C GLY A 107 4.68 3.59 3.89
N TYR A 108 3.67 3.98 3.11
CA TYR A 108 2.80 3.03 2.41
C TYR A 108 2.48 3.51 0.99
N SER A 109 2.17 2.56 0.13
CA SER A 109 1.77 2.79 -1.26
C SER A 109 1.12 1.51 -1.84
N TYR A 110 0.88 1.51 -3.15
CA TYR A 110 0.48 0.32 -3.89
C TYR A 110 1.71 -0.37 -4.49
N LEU A 111 1.72 -1.70 -4.45
CA LEU A 111 2.87 -2.53 -4.84
C LEU A 111 3.30 -2.29 -6.29
N TYR A 112 2.34 -2.21 -7.22
CA TYR A 112 2.63 -1.94 -8.62
C TYR A 112 3.45 -0.64 -8.78
N TYR A 113 3.05 0.41 -8.07
CA TYR A 113 3.75 1.69 -8.09
C TYR A 113 5.14 1.61 -7.46
N VAL A 114 5.24 0.92 -6.32
CA VAL A 114 6.51 0.71 -5.62
C VAL A 114 7.48 -0.06 -6.50
N ASN A 115 7.06 -1.14 -7.14
CA ASN A 115 7.91 -1.96 -8.02
C ASN A 115 8.49 -1.17 -9.22
N LYS A 116 7.77 -0.16 -9.72
CA LYS A 116 8.28 0.73 -10.78
C LYS A 116 9.42 1.66 -10.29
N LEU A 117 9.53 1.88 -8.99
CA LEU A 117 10.47 2.81 -8.36
C LEU A 117 11.60 2.12 -7.59
N VAL A 118 11.40 0.84 -7.21
CA VAL A 118 12.30 0.09 -6.31
C VAL A 118 13.70 -0.11 -6.88
N GLU A 119 13.85 -0.34 -8.18
CA GLU A 119 15.15 -0.65 -8.80
C GLU A 119 16.25 0.40 -8.57
N SER A 120 15.89 1.59 -8.07
CA SER A 120 16.84 2.69 -7.79
C SER A 120 16.65 3.38 -6.44
N SER A 121 15.81 2.86 -5.55
CA SER A 121 15.29 3.67 -4.43
C SER A 121 15.82 3.30 -3.04
N GLY A 122 16.55 2.20 -2.86
CA GLY A 122 17.07 1.76 -1.55
C GLY A 122 15.95 1.46 -0.52
N ILE A 123 14.79 1.01 -0.99
CA ILE A 123 13.65 0.64 -0.14
C ILE A 123 13.40 -0.87 -0.11
N ARG A 124 12.74 -1.31 0.95
CA ARG A 124 12.25 -2.68 1.13
C ARG A 124 10.77 -2.66 1.42
N VAL A 125 10.01 -3.54 0.76
CA VAL A 125 8.62 -3.81 1.09
C VAL A 125 8.56 -4.80 2.25
N LEU A 126 7.72 -4.51 3.26
CA LEU A 126 7.54 -5.35 4.43
C LEU A 126 6.51 -6.46 4.19
N ALA A 127 6.78 -7.62 4.77
CA ALA A 127 5.75 -8.64 4.96
C ALA A 127 4.79 -8.20 6.08
N ILE A 128 3.50 -8.57 5.98
CA ILE A 128 2.49 -8.31 6.99
C ILE A 128 2.05 -9.63 7.61
N ASN A 129 2.15 -9.74 8.93
CA ASN A 129 1.91 -10.99 9.66
C ASN A 129 2.79 -12.15 9.13
N GLY A 130 4.00 -11.85 8.63
CA GLY A 130 4.89 -12.82 8.00
C GLY A 130 4.56 -13.15 6.54
N ILE A 131 3.52 -12.57 5.95
CA ILE A 131 3.07 -12.82 4.58
C ILE A 131 3.58 -11.71 3.67
N ALA A 132 4.42 -12.06 2.69
CA ALA A 132 4.93 -11.12 1.69
C ALA A 132 3.88 -10.86 0.59
N PRO A 133 3.84 -9.66 -0.01
CA PRO A 133 2.90 -9.33 -1.09
C PRO A 133 3.36 -9.90 -2.44
N THR A 134 3.47 -11.22 -2.54
CA THR A 134 3.79 -11.92 -3.80
C THR A 134 2.52 -12.14 -4.62
N THR A 135 2.66 -12.30 -5.95
CA THR A 135 1.53 -12.61 -6.83
C THR A 135 0.74 -13.82 -6.31
N GLU A 136 1.42 -14.87 -5.86
CA GLU A 136 0.79 -16.07 -5.31
C GLU A 136 -0.04 -15.76 -4.05
N ASN A 137 0.51 -14.96 -3.13
CA ASN A 137 -0.17 -14.58 -1.89
C ASN A 137 -1.36 -13.62 -2.13
N LEU A 138 -1.30 -12.82 -3.19
CA LEU A 138 -2.41 -11.97 -3.61
C LEU A 138 -3.52 -12.81 -4.26
N GLN A 139 -3.16 -13.71 -5.18
CA GLN A 139 -4.10 -14.59 -5.87
C GLN A 139 -4.83 -15.55 -4.91
N SER A 140 -4.13 -16.07 -3.91
CA SER A 140 -4.72 -16.94 -2.88
C SER A 140 -5.52 -16.18 -1.82
N GLY A 141 -5.47 -14.84 -1.81
CA GLY A 141 -6.18 -14.00 -0.85
C GLY A 141 -5.61 -14.05 0.57
N ILE A 142 -4.41 -14.62 0.78
CA ILE A 142 -3.80 -14.69 2.12
C ILE A 142 -3.07 -13.41 2.52
N TYR A 143 -2.67 -12.55 1.56
CA TYR A 143 -2.12 -11.24 1.89
C TYR A 143 -3.23 -10.31 2.41
N PRO A 144 -3.10 -9.70 3.60
CA PRO A 144 -4.22 -9.08 4.29
C PRO A 144 -4.74 -7.78 3.65
N TYR A 145 -3.94 -7.12 2.81
CA TYR A 145 -4.27 -5.83 2.23
C TYR A 145 -4.28 -5.88 0.69
N THR A 146 -5.03 -6.85 0.15
CA THR A 146 -5.28 -6.94 -1.30
C THR A 146 -6.38 -5.95 -1.70
N VAL A 147 -6.16 -5.21 -2.77
CA VAL A 147 -7.06 -4.20 -3.32
C VAL A 147 -7.51 -4.63 -4.70
N ASN A 148 -8.82 -4.59 -4.96
CA ASN A 148 -9.37 -4.87 -6.29
C ASN A 148 -9.54 -3.59 -7.09
N TYR A 149 -9.22 -3.64 -8.37
CA TYR A 149 -9.60 -2.62 -9.35
C TYR A 149 -10.84 -3.08 -10.11
N TYR A 150 -11.78 -2.16 -10.30
CA TYR A 150 -13.07 -2.44 -10.91
C TYR A 150 -13.24 -1.68 -12.22
N ALA A 151 -13.67 -2.37 -13.26
CA ALA A 151 -14.30 -1.75 -14.40
C ALA A 151 -15.75 -1.41 -14.02
N VAL A 152 -16.14 -0.14 -14.18
CA VAL A 152 -17.48 0.34 -13.82
C VAL A 152 -18.18 0.85 -15.06
N TYR A 153 -19.37 0.31 -15.36
CA TYR A 153 -20.13 0.72 -16.52
C TYR A 153 -21.65 0.72 -16.27
N ARG A 154 -22.40 1.36 -17.17
CA ARG A 154 -23.87 1.42 -17.08
C ARG A 154 -24.46 0.07 -17.50
N LYS A 155 -25.36 -0.48 -16.70
CA LYS A 155 -26.09 -1.68 -17.05
C LYS A 155 -26.85 -1.48 -18.38
N GLY A 156 -26.69 -2.42 -19.31
CA GLY A 156 -27.29 -2.36 -20.64
C GLY A 156 -26.43 -1.65 -21.71
N ASP A 157 -25.22 -1.19 -21.37
CA ASP A 157 -24.23 -0.76 -22.36
C ASP A 157 -23.47 -1.98 -22.90
N SER A 158 -24.00 -2.54 -23.98
CA SER A 158 -23.47 -3.78 -24.58
C SER A 158 -22.04 -3.65 -25.13
N ASN A 159 -21.64 -2.46 -25.57
CA ASN A 159 -20.28 -2.23 -26.08
C ASN A 159 -19.25 -2.26 -24.95
N THR A 160 -19.55 -1.56 -23.85
CA THR A 160 -18.68 -1.55 -22.67
C THR A 160 -18.68 -2.93 -21.99
N GLU A 161 -19.82 -3.61 -21.92
CA GLU A 161 -19.92 -4.97 -21.40
C GLU A 161 -19.05 -5.95 -22.20
N ALA A 162 -19.08 -5.89 -23.54
CA ALA A 162 -18.23 -6.72 -24.40
C ALA A 162 -16.73 -6.46 -24.16
N PHE A 163 -16.33 -5.20 -23.98
CA PHE A 163 -14.94 -4.84 -23.65
C PHE A 163 -14.53 -5.37 -22.27
N VAL A 164 -15.39 -5.20 -21.25
CA VAL A 164 -15.10 -5.70 -19.89
C VAL A 164 -15.03 -7.22 -19.88
N ASN A 165 -15.90 -7.92 -20.61
CA ASN A 165 -15.83 -9.38 -20.74
C ASN A 165 -14.53 -9.85 -21.43
N TRP A 166 -14.05 -9.09 -22.42
CA TRP A 166 -12.72 -9.34 -22.99
C TRP A 166 -11.62 -9.09 -21.96
N LEU A 167 -11.69 -7.98 -21.22
CA LEU A 167 -10.68 -7.60 -20.21
C LEU A 167 -10.47 -8.68 -19.14
N ILE A 168 -11.55 -9.34 -18.69
CA ILE A 168 -11.48 -10.43 -17.71
C ILE A 168 -11.22 -11.82 -18.32
N SER A 169 -11.14 -11.94 -19.65
CA SER A 169 -10.76 -13.18 -20.33
C SER A 169 -9.27 -13.44 -20.23
N ASP A 170 -8.82 -14.68 -20.48
CA ASP A 170 -7.40 -15.05 -20.50
C ASP A 170 -6.59 -14.14 -21.44
N ALA A 171 -7.14 -13.80 -22.60
CA ALA A 171 -6.47 -12.90 -23.55
C ALA A 171 -6.35 -11.47 -23.03
N GLY A 172 -7.38 -10.95 -22.35
CA GLY A 172 -7.37 -9.64 -21.73
C GLY A 172 -6.43 -9.57 -20.54
N GLN A 173 -6.38 -10.62 -19.73
CA GLN A 173 -5.50 -10.70 -18.55
C GLN A 173 -4.01 -10.80 -18.91
N LEU A 174 -3.66 -11.20 -20.12
CA LEU A 174 -2.28 -11.13 -20.63
C LEU A 174 -1.87 -9.69 -21.01
N ALA A 175 -2.82 -8.77 -21.16
CA ALA A 175 -2.58 -7.37 -21.52
C ALA A 175 -2.58 -6.42 -20.31
N VAL A 176 -3.00 -6.91 -19.15
CA VAL A 176 -3.05 -6.19 -17.86
C VAL A 176 -1.86 -6.59 -17.00
#